data_1dee45d2686fae0939c17ca81f14b60f
#
_entry.id   1dee45d2686fae0939c17ca81f14b60f
#
_cell.length_a   1.000
_cell.length_b   1.000
_cell.length_c   1.000
_cell.angle_alpha   90.00
_cell.angle_beta   90.00
_cell.angle_gamma   90.00
#
_symmetry.space_group_name_H-M   'P 1'
#
loop_
_entity.id
_entity.type
_entity.pdbx_description
1 polymer ?
#
loop_
_entity_poly.entity_id
_entity_poly.type
_entity_poly.pdbx_seq_one_letter_code
_entity_poly.pdbx_strand_id
1 'polypeptide(L)'
;LYVDKQRYQDAAATYRAFVNRDPDNEYAPGLSMQAIEAYRQGGFADLVLEGKREFVERYRFAGSFWNGRDRAAYPKVTAELKTNLKDVAQYYHATAQGSKKIEDYQQAARWYRDYLDSFPDDPDSAGTNYLLAETLFESRQYLDAAAEYQRSAYDYPKNAQSAAAGYAALVAYQRHEETLPAAAKAAVHAEATDAGVRFATTFPEHPDSAGVLTRAAQDIFAAGDMPRAITVAEQLLARVPPVDAAKQRIGWTIIGQANYDLL
;
A
#
# COMPACT_ATOMS: atom_id res chain seq x y z
N LEU A 1 -35.40 24.11 4.09
CA LEU A 1 -36.79 23.93 3.66
C LEU A 1 -37.11 22.48 3.22
N TYR A 2 -36.35 21.90 2.25
CA TYR A 2 -36.59 20.52 1.79
C TYR A 2 -36.20 19.47 2.85
N VAL A 3 -35.04 19.60 3.50
CA VAL A 3 -34.59 18.72 4.56
C VAL A 3 -35.57 18.70 5.74
N ASP A 4 -36.05 19.85 6.16
CA ASP A 4 -37.05 20.00 7.23
C ASP A 4 -38.40 19.27 6.91
N LYS A 5 -38.65 19.05 5.64
CA LYS A 5 -39.82 18.31 5.15
C LYS A 5 -39.47 16.85 4.75
N GLN A 6 -38.28 16.36 5.12
CA GLN A 6 -37.78 15.04 4.79
C GLN A 6 -37.74 14.76 3.26
N ARG A 7 -37.65 15.80 2.44
CA ARG A 7 -37.51 15.71 0.99
C ARG A 7 -36.04 15.74 0.59
N TYR A 8 -35.30 14.72 1.06
CA TYR A 8 -33.84 14.67 0.98
C TYR A 8 -33.30 14.62 -0.45
N GLN A 9 -33.95 13.86 -1.35
CA GLN A 9 -33.56 13.82 -2.77
C GLN A 9 -33.74 15.16 -3.47
N ASP A 10 -34.84 15.90 -3.19
CA ASP A 10 -35.07 17.23 -3.75
C ASP A 10 -34.05 18.25 -3.22
N ALA A 11 -33.69 18.15 -1.94
CA ALA A 11 -32.64 18.96 -1.36
C ALA A 11 -31.28 18.69 -2.07
N ALA A 12 -30.88 17.43 -2.20
CA ALA A 12 -29.66 17.04 -2.89
C ALA A 12 -29.67 17.48 -4.36
N ALA A 13 -30.81 17.31 -5.07
CA ALA A 13 -30.95 17.74 -6.46
C ALA A 13 -30.75 19.26 -6.62
N THR A 14 -31.25 20.05 -5.67
CA THR A 14 -31.06 21.49 -5.67
C THR A 14 -29.61 21.89 -5.52
N TYR A 15 -28.87 21.26 -4.58
CA TYR A 15 -27.45 21.51 -4.40
C TYR A 15 -26.64 21.08 -5.63
N ARG A 16 -26.90 19.87 -6.16
CA ARG A 16 -26.22 19.35 -7.35
C ARG A 16 -26.47 20.22 -8.59
N ALA A 17 -27.67 20.80 -8.74
CA ALA A 17 -27.98 21.69 -9.86
C ALA A 17 -27.08 22.94 -9.87
N PHE A 18 -26.78 23.51 -8.70
CA PHE A 18 -25.81 24.62 -8.59
C PHE A 18 -24.39 24.15 -8.93
N VAL A 19 -23.95 23.07 -8.30
CA VAL A 19 -22.61 22.52 -8.48
C VAL A 19 -22.32 22.16 -9.94
N ASN A 20 -23.29 21.58 -10.64
CA ASN A 20 -23.15 21.20 -12.04
C ASN A 20 -23.11 22.40 -12.99
N ARG A 21 -23.76 23.50 -12.63
CA ARG A 21 -23.76 24.74 -13.41
C ARG A 21 -22.44 25.50 -13.27
N ASP A 22 -21.86 25.53 -12.08
CA ASP A 22 -20.62 26.25 -11.76
C ASP A 22 -19.77 25.45 -10.77
N PRO A 23 -19.07 24.41 -11.27
CA PRO A 23 -18.32 23.48 -10.43
C PRO A 23 -17.10 24.10 -9.76
N ASP A 24 -16.55 25.17 -10.33
CA ASP A 24 -15.38 25.87 -9.82
C ASP A 24 -15.73 27.05 -8.90
N ASN A 25 -17.01 27.26 -8.62
CA ASN A 25 -17.47 28.24 -7.64
C ASN A 25 -16.93 27.90 -6.23
N GLU A 26 -16.55 28.91 -5.46
CA GLU A 26 -16.01 28.72 -4.11
C GLU A 26 -16.97 27.98 -3.15
N TYR A 27 -18.28 28.08 -3.36
CA TYR A 27 -19.30 27.40 -2.57
C TYR A 27 -19.63 25.98 -3.07
N ALA A 28 -19.21 25.62 -4.28
CA ALA A 28 -19.59 24.36 -4.90
C ALA A 28 -19.10 23.12 -4.11
N PRO A 29 -17.89 23.06 -3.53
CA PRO A 29 -17.48 21.94 -2.69
C PRO A 29 -18.40 21.76 -1.47
N GLY A 30 -18.74 22.87 -0.78
CA GLY A 30 -19.62 22.84 0.37
C GLY A 30 -21.04 22.36 0.02
N LEU A 31 -21.58 22.79 -1.12
CA LEU A 31 -22.89 22.34 -1.62
C LEU A 31 -22.87 20.86 -2.04
N SER A 32 -21.76 20.38 -2.61
CA SER A 32 -21.57 18.94 -2.89
C SER A 32 -21.65 18.11 -1.60
N MET A 33 -21.00 18.57 -0.53
CA MET A 33 -21.08 17.89 0.77
C MET A 33 -22.47 17.94 1.37
N GLN A 34 -23.22 19.06 1.19
CA GLN A 34 -24.63 19.14 1.63
C GLN A 34 -25.53 18.17 0.85
N ALA A 35 -25.26 17.94 -0.43
CA ALA A 35 -25.99 16.94 -1.22
C ALA A 35 -25.72 15.52 -0.68
N ILE A 36 -24.45 15.18 -0.39
CA ILE A 36 -24.08 13.89 0.21
C ILE A 36 -24.74 13.71 1.58
N GLU A 37 -24.74 14.75 2.41
CA GLU A 37 -25.39 14.72 3.72
C GLU A 37 -26.90 14.53 3.62
N ALA A 38 -27.58 15.19 2.67
CA ALA A 38 -28.99 14.98 2.42
C ALA A 38 -29.29 13.52 2.02
N TYR A 39 -28.47 12.92 1.17
CA TYR A 39 -28.61 11.51 0.83
C TYR A 39 -28.40 10.61 2.05
N ARG A 40 -27.42 10.92 2.90
CA ARG A 40 -27.16 10.16 4.13
C ARG A 40 -28.35 10.20 5.09
N GLN A 41 -28.93 11.39 5.32
CA GLN A 41 -30.10 11.56 6.16
C GLN A 41 -31.34 10.84 5.61
N GLY A 42 -31.45 10.76 4.28
CA GLY A 42 -32.52 10.03 3.60
C GLY A 42 -32.31 8.50 3.54
N GLY A 43 -31.16 7.99 3.99
CA GLY A 43 -30.85 6.54 3.93
C GLY A 43 -30.48 6.02 2.55
N PHE A 44 -30.08 6.90 1.61
CA PHE A 44 -29.72 6.52 0.23
C PHE A 44 -28.23 6.18 0.11
N ALA A 45 -27.82 5.02 0.61
CA ALA A 45 -26.41 4.62 0.70
C ALA A 45 -25.68 4.69 -0.66
N ASP A 46 -26.29 4.21 -1.73
CA ASP A 46 -25.69 4.22 -3.07
C ASP A 46 -25.45 5.64 -3.59
N LEU A 47 -26.39 6.56 -3.32
CA LEU A 47 -26.24 7.97 -3.71
C LEU A 47 -25.20 8.70 -2.85
N VAL A 48 -25.02 8.29 -1.60
CA VAL A 48 -23.92 8.78 -0.75
C VAL A 48 -22.58 8.43 -1.36
N LEU A 49 -22.40 7.17 -1.76
CA LEU A 49 -21.16 6.71 -2.39
C LEU A 49 -20.91 7.41 -3.73
N GLU A 50 -21.94 7.50 -4.58
CA GLU A 50 -21.85 8.21 -5.85
C GLU A 50 -21.44 9.67 -5.63
N GLY A 51 -22.07 10.37 -4.69
CA GLY A 51 -21.76 11.75 -4.36
C GLY A 51 -20.32 11.93 -3.85
N LYS A 52 -19.81 11.01 -3.01
CA LYS A 52 -18.41 11.01 -2.54
C LYS A 52 -17.45 10.83 -3.71
N ARG A 53 -17.72 9.89 -4.60
CA ARG A 53 -16.90 9.66 -5.79
C ARG A 53 -16.87 10.89 -6.70
N GLU A 54 -18.04 11.48 -7.00
CA GLU A 54 -18.12 12.72 -7.78
C GLU A 54 -17.37 13.88 -7.13
N PHE A 55 -17.44 13.99 -5.78
CA PHE A 55 -16.69 15.00 -5.03
C PHE A 55 -15.18 14.84 -5.25
N VAL A 56 -14.68 13.62 -5.07
CA VAL A 56 -13.25 13.33 -5.25
C VAL A 56 -12.79 13.61 -6.68
N GLU A 57 -13.52 13.11 -7.68
CA GLU A 57 -13.18 13.31 -9.09
C GLU A 57 -13.15 14.80 -9.47
N ARG A 58 -14.05 15.60 -8.92
CA ARG A 58 -14.18 17.03 -9.22
C ARG A 58 -13.17 17.90 -8.49
N TYR A 59 -12.93 17.61 -7.20
CA TYR A 59 -12.09 18.44 -6.32
C TYR A 59 -10.72 17.84 -6.00
N ARG A 60 -10.28 16.80 -6.74
CA ARG A 60 -8.90 16.32 -6.68
C ARG A 60 -7.92 17.46 -6.97
N PHE A 61 -6.73 17.41 -6.40
CA PHE A 61 -5.76 18.51 -6.52
C PHE A 61 -5.30 18.84 -7.95
N ALA A 62 -5.47 17.93 -8.90
CA ALA A 62 -5.26 18.16 -10.32
C ALA A 62 -6.49 18.73 -11.04
N GLY A 63 -7.60 18.98 -10.33
CA GLY A 63 -8.85 19.48 -10.91
C GLY A 63 -8.86 20.99 -11.10
N SER A 64 -9.78 21.47 -11.96
CA SER A 64 -9.95 22.88 -12.32
C SER A 64 -10.25 23.78 -11.12
N PHE A 65 -10.94 23.27 -10.12
CA PHE A 65 -11.25 24.02 -8.90
C PHE A 65 -10.00 24.66 -8.28
N TRP A 66 -8.83 23.99 -8.35
CA TRP A 66 -7.60 24.46 -7.75
C TRP A 66 -6.78 25.44 -8.62
N ASN A 67 -7.23 25.74 -9.84
CA ASN A 67 -6.56 26.70 -10.71
C ASN A 67 -6.51 28.07 -10.05
N GLY A 68 -5.32 28.55 -9.74
CA GLY A 68 -5.11 29.83 -9.09
C GLY A 68 -5.53 29.91 -7.62
N ARG A 69 -5.88 28.78 -7.00
CA ARG A 69 -6.23 28.70 -5.57
C ARG A 69 -5.12 28.05 -4.76
N ASP A 70 -4.79 28.68 -3.64
CA ASP A 70 -3.91 28.08 -2.64
C ASP A 70 -4.72 27.08 -1.78
N ARG A 71 -4.23 25.82 -1.71
CA ARG A 71 -4.86 24.77 -0.91
C ARG A 71 -4.96 25.13 0.57
N ALA A 72 -4.00 25.88 1.11
CA ALA A 72 -4.00 26.31 2.49
C ALA A 72 -5.15 27.26 2.82
N ALA A 73 -5.68 27.98 1.82
CA ALA A 73 -6.84 28.85 1.98
C ALA A 73 -8.19 28.06 2.04
N TYR A 74 -8.17 26.78 1.66
CA TYR A 74 -9.36 25.93 1.61
C TYR A 74 -9.23 24.67 2.49
N PRO A 75 -8.93 24.79 3.79
CA PRO A 75 -8.63 23.64 4.66
C PRO A 75 -9.84 22.70 4.78
N LYS A 76 -11.05 23.23 4.72
CA LYS A 76 -12.26 22.41 4.79
C LYS A 76 -12.41 21.53 3.55
N VAL A 77 -12.21 22.07 2.35
CA VAL A 77 -12.28 21.31 1.10
C VAL A 77 -11.23 20.22 1.06
N THR A 78 -10.02 20.54 1.51
CA THR A 78 -8.91 19.57 1.62
C THR A 78 -9.24 18.44 2.60
N ALA A 79 -9.81 18.75 3.76
CA ALA A 79 -10.22 17.75 4.75
C ALA A 79 -11.34 16.84 4.21
N GLU A 80 -12.34 17.42 3.53
CA GLU A 80 -13.44 16.67 2.91
C GLU A 80 -12.91 15.77 1.77
N LEU A 81 -11.97 16.28 0.95
CA LEU A 81 -11.33 15.49 -0.10
C LEU A 81 -10.62 14.26 0.51
N LYS A 82 -9.83 14.46 1.58
CA LYS A 82 -9.15 13.37 2.27
C LYS A 82 -10.13 12.33 2.80
N THR A 83 -11.17 12.77 3.49
CA THR A 83 -12.19 11.88 4.07
C THR A 83 -12.91 11.08 2.99
N ASN A 84 -13.36 11.74 1.93
CA ASN A 84 -14.10 11.07 0.86
C ASN A 84 -13.23 10.10 0.06
N LEU A 85 -11.95 10.43 -0.20
CA LEU A 85 -10.99 9.50 -0.82
C LEU A 85 -10.83 8.23 0.00
N LYS A 86 -10.64 8.38 1.32
CA LYS A 86 -10.49 7.24 2.24
C LYS A 86 -11.75 6.36 2.23
N ASP A 87 -12.90 6.97 2.35
CA ASP A 87 -14.19 6.25 2.38
C ASP A 87 -14.45 5.49 1.06
N VAL A 88 -14.18 6.13 -0.08
CA VAL A 88 -14.34 5.51 -1.40
C VAL A 88 -13.36 4.34 -1.56
N ALA A 89 -12.09 4.51 -1.20
CA ALA A 89 -11.09 3.44 -1.26
C ALA A 89 -11.51 2.23 -0.41
N GLN A 90 -11.94 2.47 0.83
CA GLN A 90 -12.39 1.43 1.75
C GLN A 90 -13.63 0.70 1.23
N TYR A 91 -14.58 1.43 0.64
CA TYR A 91 -15.76 0.81 0.04
C TYR A 91 -15.39 -0.15 -1.10
N TYR A 92 -14.54 0.31 -2.05
CA TYR A 92 -14.13 -0.54 -3.16
C TYR A 92 -13.29 -1.72 -2.69
N HIS A 93 -12.47 -1.54 -1.65
CA HIS A 93 -11.73 -2.66 -1.06
C HIS A 93 -12.67 -3.70 -0.42
N ALA A 94 -13.65 -3.27 0.36
CA ALA A 94 -14.65 -4.18 0.94
C ALA A 94 -15.46 -4.91 -0.16
N THR A 95 -15.82 -4.22 -1.23
CA THR A 95 -16.47 -4.81 -2.40
C THR A 95 -15.59 -5.88 -3.05
N ALA A 96 -14.30 -5.59 -3.25
CA ALA A 96 -13.32 -6.54 -3.80
C ALA A 96 -13.14 -7.77 -2.91
N GLN A 97 -13.09 -7.57 -1.58
CA GLN A 97 -13.02 -8.67 -0.61
C GLN A 97 -14.25 -9.57 -0.67
N GLY A 98 -15.42 -9.03 -0.94
CA GLY A 98 -16.66 -9.79 -1.12
C GLY A 98 -16.71 -10.54 -2.44
N SER A 99 -16.37 -9.88 -3.54
CA SER A 99 -16.47 -10.43 -4.91
C SER A 99 -15.31 -11.35 -5.28
N LYS A 100 -14.12 -11.12 -4.71
CA LYS A 100 -12.84 -11.77 -5.05
C LYS A 100 -12.40 -11.60 -6.50
N LYS A 101 -12.95 -10.58 -7.19
CA LYS A 101 -12.60 -10.28 -8.59
C LYS A 101 -11.37 -9.39 -8.67
N ILE A 102 -10.49 -9.70 -9.60
CA ILE A 102 -9.25 -8.95 -9.86
C ILE A 102 -9.56 -7.49 -10.18
N GLU A 103 -10.57 -7.24 -11.00
CA GLU A 103 -10.98 -5.91 -11.45
C GLU A 103 -11.42 -5.02 -10.28
N ASP A 104 -12.12 -5.60 -9.30
CA ASP A 104 -12.58 -4.86 -8.11
C ASP A 104 -11.39 -4.47 -7.20
N TYR A 105 -10.40 -5.36 -7.04
CA TYR A 105 -9.15 -5.03 -6.34
C TYR A 105 -8.34 -3.95 -7.08
N GLN A 106 -8.27 -4.01 -8.41
CA GLN A 106 -7.61 -2.96 -9.21
C GLN A 106 -8.29 -1.60 -9.03
N GLN A 107 -9.63 -1.59 -8.94
CA GLN A 107 -10.38 -0.38 -8.66
C GLN A 107 -10.07 0.17 -7.26
N ALA A 108 -9.99 -0.67 -6.24
CA ALA A 108 -9.61 -0.27 -4.90
C ALA A 108 -8.17 0.27 -4.85
N ALA A 109 -7.22 -0.40 -5.53
CA ALA A 109 -5.84 0.04 -5.63
C ALA A 109 -5.71 1.43 -6.25
N ARG A 110 -6.52 1.75 -7.28
CA ARG A 110 -6.56 3.10 -7.87
C ARG A 110 -6.92 4.16 -6.83
N TRP A 111 -7.97 3.93 -6.02
CA TRP A 111 -8.40 4.91 -5.01
C TRP A 111 -7.39 5.08 -3.88
N TYR A 112 -6.69 4.01 -3.48
CA TYR A 112 -5.60 4.12 -2.52
C TYR A 112 -4.41 4.92 -3.08
N ARG A 113 -4.05 4.75 -4.36
CA ARG A 113 -3.02 5.58 -5.02
C ARG A 113 -3.44 7.04 -5.06
N ASP A 114 -4.68 7.34 -5.46
CA ASP A 114 -5.20 8.72 -5.49
C ASP A 114 -5.12 9.39 -4.11
N TYR A 115 -5.34 8.62 -3.03
CA TYR A 115 -5.16 9.11 -1.65
C TYR A 115 -3.70 9.41 -1.35
N LEU A 116 -2.80 8.47 -1.60
CA LEU A 116 -1.38 8.59 -1.28
C LEU A 116 -0.70 9.70 -2.09
N ASP A 117 -1.08 9.87 -3.35
CA ASP A 117 -0.60 10.95 -4.21
C ASP A 117 -1.09 12.33 -3.73
N SER A 118 -2.29 12.38 -3.18
CA SER A 118 -2.87 13.62 -2.66
C SER A 118 -2.34 13.99 -1.27
N PHE A 119 -2.07 13.00 -0.43
CA PHE A 119 -1.74 13.17 0.98
C PHE A 119 -0.51 12.33 1.39
N PRO A 120 0.67 12.52 0.77
CA PRO A 120 1.85 11.66 1.01
C PRO A 120 2.36 11.71 2.45
N ASP A 121 2.23 12.85 3.12
CA ASP A 121 2.74 13.10 4.47
C ASP A 121 1.66 12.93 5.56
N ASP A 122 0.48 12.40 5.21
CA ASP A 122 -0.59 12.20 6.18
C ASP A 122 -0.24 11.06 7.14
N PRO A 123 -0.55 11.17 8.44
CA PRO A 123 -0.31 10.10 9.42
C PRO A 123 -0.92 8.75 9.06
N ASP A 124 -2.02 8.75 8.30
CA ASP A 124 -2.69 7.53 7.85
C ASP A 124 -2.03 6.92 6.59
N SER A 125 -1.07 7.62 5.94
CA SER A 125 -0.50 7.17 4.67
C SER A 125 0.29 5.88 4.76
N ALA A 126 0.98 5.63 5.87
CA ALA A 126 1.65 4.34 6.11
C ALA A 126 0.65 3.16 6.08
N GLY A 127 -0.46 3.28 6.80
CA GLY A 127 -1.50 2.25 6.82
C GLY A 127 -2.24 2.12 5.48
N THR A 128 -2.49 3.25 4.81
CA THR A 128 -3.12 3.27 3.49
C THR A 128 -2.23 2.63 2.43
N ASN A 129 -0.92 2.85 2.49
CA ASN A 129 0.05 2.22 1.59
C ASN A 129 0.10 0.69 1.80
N TYR A 130 0.00 0.23 3.04
CA TYR A 130 -0.11 -1.20 3.32
C TYR A 130 -1.38 -1.80 2.68
N LEU A 131 -2.54 -1.12 2.78
CA LEU A 131 -3.77 -1.56 2.13
C LEU A 131 -3.68 -1.53 0.59
N LEU A 132 -2.95 -0.57 0.02
CA LEU A 132 -2.63 -0.58 -1.41
C LEU A 132 -1.84 -1.83 -1.77
N ALA A 133 -0.79 -2.15 -1.03
CA ALA A 133 0.01 -3.35 -1.28
C ALA A 133 -0.83 -4.63 -1.21
N GLU A 134 -1.74 -4.75 -0.24
CA GLU A 134 -2.67 -5.88 -0.13
C GLU A 134 -3.61 -5.98 -1.35
N THR A 135 -4.19 -4.86 -1.80
CA THR A 135 -5.06 -4.88 -2.98
C THR A 135 -4.31 -5.24 -4.25
N LEU A 136 -3.04 -4.82 -4.37
CA LEU A 136 -2.17 -5.22 -5.47
C LEU A 136 -1.84 -6.71 -5.44
N PHE A 137 -1.54 -7.24 -4.26
CA PHE A 137 -1.27 -8.66 -4.07
C PHE A 137 -2.48 -9.52 -4.46
N GLU A 138 -3.67 -9.18 -3.98
CA GLU A 138 -4.92 -9.89 -4.29
C GLU A 138 -5.31 -9.77 -5.78
N SER A 139 -4.96 -8.65 -6.43
CA SER A 139 -5.13 -8.48 -7.87
C SER A 139 -4.03 -9.13 -8.71
N ARG A 140 -3.11 -9.89 -8.09
CA ARG A 140 -1.98 -10.59 -8.72
C ARG A 140 -0.93 -9.69 -9.36
N GLN A 141 -0.89 -8.42 -8.98
CA GLN A 141 0.16 -7.47 -9.36
C GLN A 141 1.32 -7.60 -8.34
N TYR A 142 1.94 -8.78 -8.27
CA TYR A 142 2.82 -9.16 -7.17
C TYR A 142 4.09 -8.32 -7.07
N LEU A 143 4.67 -7.91 -8.21
CA LEU A 143 5.87 -7.06 -8.19
C LEU A 143 5.55 -5.66 -7.65
N ASP A 144 4.44 -5.08 -8.10
CA ASP A 144 3.97 -3.79 -7.56
C ASP A 144 3.61 -3.91 -6.08
N ALA A 145 2.99 -5.02 -5.68
CA ALA A 145 2.69 -5.30 -4.27
C ALA A 145 3.97 -5.37 -3.43
N ALA A 146 5.02 -6.05 -3.92
CA ALA A 146 6.30 -6.13 -3.22
C ALA A 146 6.92 -4.74 -3.02
N ALA A 147 6.85 -3.86 -4.03
CA ALA A 147 7.35 -2.49 -3.94
C ALA A 147 6.59 -1.68 -2.89
N GLU A 148 5.24 -1.74 -2.89
CA GLU A 148 4.43 -0.99 -1.92
C GLU A 148 4.52 -1.57 -0.50
N TYR A 149 4.69 -2.89 -0.35
CA TYR A 149 5.00 -3.49 0.95
C TYR A 149 6.37 -3.04 1.48
N GLN A 150 7.41 -2.98 0.64
CA GLN A 150 8.70 -2.44 1.04
C GLN A 150 8.60 -0.97 1.45
N ARG A 151 7.86 -0.16 0.69
CA ARG A 151 7.59 1.24 1.04
C ARG A 151 6.93 1.35 2.42
N SER A 152 5.92 0.52 2.69
CA SER A 152 5.24 0.47 4.01
C SER A 152 6.19 0.05 5.14
N ALA A 153 7.16 -0.84 4.85
CA ALA A 153 8.10 -1.34 5.84
C ALA A 153 9.21 -0.36 6.19
N TYR A 154 9.70 0.43 5.20
CA TYR A 154 10.98 1.12 5.32
C TYR A 154 10.95 2.62 5.07
N ASP A 155 9.98 3.15 4.32
CA ASP A 155 9.97 4.56 3.88
C ASP A 155 9.08 5.43 4.78
N TYR A 156 8.20 4.82 5.57
CA TYR A 156 7.43 5.50 6.61
C TYR A 156 8.07 5.34 8.00
N PRO A 157 7.74 6.20 8.97
CA PRO A 157 8.15 6.00 10.35
C PRO A 157 7.76 4.60 10.84
N LYS A 158 8.71 3.92 11.52
CA LYS A 158 8.51 2.55 12.02
C LYS A 158 7.26 2.47 12.91
N ASN A 159 6.40 1.53 12.60
CA ASN A 159 5.13 1.28 13.28
C ASN A 159 4.91 -0.23 13.49
N ALA A 160 3.79 -0.60 14.10
CA ALA A 160 3.47 -2.00 14.39
C ALA A 160 3.33 -2.90 13.15
N GLN A 161 3.03 -2.33 11.96
CA GLN A 161 2.86 -3.07 10.72
C GLN A 161 4.16 -3.18 9.90
N SER A 162 5.21 -2.40 10.22
CA SER A 162 6.42 -2.33 9.40
C SER A 162 7.09 -3.70 9.19
N ALA A 163 7.19 -4.52 10.23
CA ALA A 163 7.77 -5.85 10.12
C ALA A 163 6.89 -6.81 9.29
N ALA A 164 5.58 -6.76 9.49
CA ALA A 164 4.63 -7.56 8.71
C ALA A 164 4.68 -7.17 7.22
N ALA A 165 4.76 -5.86 6.91
CA ALA A 165 4.91 -5.38 5.55
C ALA A 165 6.22 -5.87 4.92
N GLY A 166 7.35 -5.78 5.64
CA GLY A 166 8.63 -6.30 5.15
C GLY A 166 8.58 -7.80 4.81
N TYR A 167 7.92 -8.60 5.64
CA TYR A 167 7.74 -10.02 5.37
C TYR A 167 6.77 -10.28 4.19
N ALA A 168 5.68 -9.53 4.11
CA ALA A 168 4.72 -9.62 3.01
C ALA A 168 5.36 -9.29 1.65
N ALA A 169 6.34 -8.37 1.61
CA ALA A 169 7.12 -8.12 0.40
C ALA A 169 7.86 -9.36 -0.11
N LEU A 170 8.43 -10.17 0.81
CA LEU A 170 9.12 -11.42 0.43
C LEU A 170 8.14 -12.44 -0.16
N VAL A 171 6.95 -12.55 0.43
CA VAL A 171 5.88 -13.40 -0.09
C VAL A 171 5.43 -12.93 -1.47
N ALA A 172 5.33 -11.62 -1.68
CA ALA A 172 4.96 -11.06 -2.97
C ALA A 172 6.02 -11.33 -4.05
N TYR A 173 7.30 -11.21 -3.76
CA TYR A 173 8.39 -11.61 -4.66
C TYR A 173 8.31 -13.08 -5.01
N GLN A 174 8.11 -13.97 -4.03
CA GLN A 174 7.96 -15.40 -4.27
C GLN A 174 6.78 -15.68 -5.21
N ARG A 175 5.63 -15.05 -4.96
CA ARG A 175 4.46 -15.20 -5.84
C ARG A 175 4.72 -14.68 -7.25
N HIS A 176 5.45 -13.57 -7.38
CA HIS A 176 5.83 -13.05 -8.69
C HIS A 176 6.73 -14.03 -9.43
N GLU A 177 7.77 -14.56 -8.78
CA GLU A 177 8.70 -15.54 -9.35
C GLU A 177 7.98 -16.81 -9.84
N GLU A 178 6.95 -17.28 -9.13
CA GLU A 178 6.12 -18.43 -9.54
C GLU A 178 5.41 -18.17 -10.88
N THR A 179 5.09 -16.92 -11.23
CA THR A 179 4.42 -16.56 -12.49
C THR A 179 5.37 -16.45 -13.68
N LEU A 180 6.66 -16.40 -13.45
CA LEU A 180 7.66 -16.12 -14.48
C LEU A 180 8.17 -17.38 -15.19
N PRO A 181 8.54 -17.27 -16.48
CA PRO A 181 9.29 -18.32 -17.17
C PRO A 181 10.71 -18.44 -16.56
N ALA A 182 11.30 -19.63 -16.64
CA ALA A 182 12.59 -19.94 -16.00
C ALA A 182 13.71 -18.92 -16.31
N ALA A 183 13.77 -18.43 -17.54
CA ALA A 183 14.78 -17.45 -17.96
C ALA A 183 14.69 -16.09 -17.26
N ALA A 184 13.50 -15.71 -16.78
CA ALA A 184 13.26 -14.43 -16.11
C ALA A 184 13.37 -14.50 -14.58
N LYS A 185 13.42 -15.72 -14.01
CA LYS A 185 13.39 -15.89 -12.55
C LYS A 185 14.64 -15.38 -11.84
N ALA A 186 15.82 -15.54 -12.46
CA ALA A 186 17.11 -15.25 -11.78
C ALA A 186 17.21 -13.80 -11.30
N ALA A 187 16.75 -12.82 -12.08
CA ALA A 187 16.77 -11.42 -11.70
C ALA A 187 15.86 -11.13 -10.50
N VAL A 188 14.62 -11.63 -10.56
CA VAL A 188 13.65 -11.44 -9.47
C VAL A 188 14.09 -12.19 -8.21
N HIS A 189 14.70 -13.35 -8.35
CA HIS A 189 15.25 -14.11 -7.23
C HIS A 189 16.36 -13.33 -6.51
N ALA A 190 17.24 -12.66 -7.26
CA ALA A 190 18.27 -11.81 -6.68
C ALA A 190 17.66 -10.62 -5.90
N GLU A 191 16.65 -9.95 -6.46
CA GLU A 191 15.93 -8.87 -5.77
C GLU A 191 15.23 -9.37 -4.50
N ALA A 192 14.59 -10.55 -4.55
CA ALA A 192 13.96 -11.18 -3.42
C ALA A 192 14.97 -11.53 -2.31
N THR A 193 16.18 -11.99 -2.71
CA THR A 193 17.29 -12.29 -1.80
C THR A 193 17.77 -11.02 -1.10
N ASP A 194 17.94 -9.92 -1.83
CA ASP A 194 18.32 -8.62 -1.27
C ASP A 194 17.26 -8.08 -0.29
N ALA A 195 15.99 -8.20 -0.67
CA ALA A 195 14.87 -7.86 0.21
C ALA A 195 14.87 -8.73 1.48
N GLY A 196 15.22 -10.01 1.36
CA GLY A 196 15.34 -10.94 2.49
C GLY A 196 16.45 -10.54 3.47
N VAL A 197 17.63 -10.17 2.98
CA VAL A 197 18.71 -9.65 3.81
C VAL A 197 18.29 -8.36 4.50
N ARG A 198 17.68 -7.40 3.75
CA ARG A 198 17.18 -6.14 4.30
C ARG A 198 16.15 -6.38 5.40
N PHE A 199 15.20 -7.28 5.17
CA PHE A 199 14.18 -7.65 6.15
C PHE A 199 14.80 -8.19 7.43
N ALA A 200 15.68 -9.19 7.31
CA ALA A 200 16.25 -9.88 8.46
C ALA A 200 17.17 -8.98 9.31
N THR A 201 17.81 -7.99 8.68
CA THR A 201 18.68 -7.02 9.39
C THR A 201 17.86 -5.90 10.03
N THR A 202 16.76 -5.47 9.40
CA THR A 202 15.92 -4.39 9.91
C THR A 202 14.96 -4.86 11.03
N PHE A 203 14.48 -6.10 10.92
CA PHE A 203 13.52 -6.70 11.85
C PHE A 203 14.07 -7.99 12.48
N PRO A 204 15.17 -7.93 13.22
CA PRO A 204 15.82 -9.13 13.77
C PRO A 204 14.94 -9.92 14.74
N GLU A 205 13.99 -9.24 15.40
CA GLU A 205 13.07 -9.85 16.36
C GLU A 205 11.88 -10.58 15.69
N HIS A 206 11.71 -10.45 14.38
CA HIS A 206 10.61 -11.13 13.68
C HIS A 206 10.88 -12.65 13.68
N PRO A 207 9.85 -13.50 13.96
CA PRO A 207 10.02 -14.95 14.10
C PRO A 207 10.72 -15.62 12.89
N ASP A 208 10.40 -15.15 11.68
CA ASP A 208 10.95 -15.70 10.44
C ASP A 208 12.33 -15.13 10.06
N SER A 209 12.79 -14.09 10.74
CA SER A 209 13.98 -13.34 10.36
C SER A 209 15.24 -14.23 10.25
N ALA A 210 15.43 -15.14 11.19
CA ALA A 210 16.57 -16.08 11.14
C ALA A 210 16.47 -17.06 9.96
N GLY A 211 15.26 -17.54 9.66
CA GLY A 211 14.99 -18.41 8.52
C GLY A 211 15.23 -17.71 7.18
N VAL A 212 14.74 -16.49 7.05
CA VAL A 212 14.94 -15.63 5.87
C VAL A 212 16.44 -15.37 5.64
N LEU A 213 17.19 -15.01 6.69
CA LEU A 213 18.62 -14.73 6.57
C LEU A 213 19.41 -15.98 6.19
N THR A 214 19.04 -17.15 6.73
CA THR A 214 19.66 -18.43 6.37
C THR A 214 19.46 -18.74 4.89
N ARG A 215 18.24 -18.58 4.38
CA ARG A 215 17.93 -18.79 2.97
C ARG A 215 18.68 -17.80 2.08
N ALA A 216 18.69 -16.53 2.44
CA ALA A 216 19.42 -15.50 1.68
C ALA A 216 20.92 -15.83 1.59
N ALA A 217 21.56 -16.30 2.69
CA ALA A 217 22.96 -16.71 2.66
C ALA A 217 23.21 -17.90 1.71
N GLN A 218 22.28 -18.87 1.67
CA GLN A 218 22.35 -20.01 0.75
C GLN A 218 22.17 -19.59 -0.71
N ASP A 219 21.22 -18.70 -0.99
CA ASP A 219 20.92 -18.21 -2.33
C ASP A 219 22.09 -17.37 -2.88
N ILE A 220 22.69 -16.51 -2.06
CA ILE A 220 23.88 -15.73 -2.42
C ILE A 220 25.09 -16.64 -2.68
N PHE A 221 25.29 -17.67 -1.85
CA PHE A 221 26.33 -18.67 -2.06
C PHE A 221 26.14 -19.44 -3.37
N ALA A 222 24.90 -19.89 -3.62
CA ALA A 222 24.56 -20.60 -4.87
C ALA A 222 24.72 -19.72 -6.12
N ALA A 223 24.55 -18.41 -5.99
CA ALA A 223 24.80 -17.42 -7.05
C ALA A 223 26.29 -17.15 -7.30
N GLY A 224 27.18 -17.66 -6.47
CA GLY A 224 28.63 -17.51 -6.64
C GLY A 224 29.23 -16.22 -6.03
N ASP A 225 28.43 -15.44 -5.28
CA ASP A 225 28.94 -14.25 -4.57
C ASP A 225 29.50 -14.65 -3.19
N MET A 226 30.70 -15.24 -3.22
CA MET A 226 31.32 -15.79 -2.03
C MET A 226 31.61 -14.75 -0.92
N PRO A 227 32.12 -13.53 -1.23
CA PRO A 227 32.36 -12.53 -0.20
C PRO A 227 31.07 -12.11 0.51
N ARG A 228 29.99 -11.95 -0.23
CA ARG A 228 28.70 -11.58 0.32
C ARG A 228 28.06 -12.73 1.09
N ALA A 229 28.20 -13.97 0.60
CA ALA A 229 27.72 -15.16 1.29
C ALA A 229 28.35 -15.31 2.69
N ILE A 230 29.69 -15.10 2.80
CA ILE A 230 30.41 -15.07 4.08
C ILE A 230 29.80 -14.00 5.00
N THR A 231 29.68 -12.77 4.52
CA THR A 231 29.14 -11.65 5.31
C THR A 231 27.76 -11.95 5.88
N VAL A 232 26.86 -12.48 5.05
CA VAL A 232 25.47 -12.78 5.48
C VAL A 232 25.43 -13.99 6.42
N ALA A 233 26.28 -14.99 6.21
CA ALA A 233 26.41 -16.13 7.11
C ALA A 233 26.98 -15.71 8.48
N GLU A 234 27.95 -14.80 8.53
CA GLU A 234 28.44 -14.21 9.78
C GLU A 234 27.36 -13.45 10.53
N GLN A 235 26.53 -12.65 9.83
CA GLN A 235 25.38 -11.98 10.45
C GLN A 235 24.39 -12.98 11.05
N LEU A 236 24.15 -14.11 10.38
CA LEU A 236 23.30 -15.19 10.91
C LEU A 236 23.87 -15.77 12.21
N LEU A 237 25.17 -16.05 12.25
CA LEU A 237 25.85 -16.65 13.41
C LEU A 237 26.00 -15.67 14.59
N ALA A 238 26.08 -14.38 14.32
CA ALA A 238 26.17 -13.32 15.34
C ALA A 238 24.82 -12.97 16.03
N ARG A 239 23.72 -13.61 15.65
CA ARG A 239 22.39 -13.29 16.23
C ARG A 239 22.32 -13.64 17.72
N VAL A 240 21.59 -12.78 18.44
CA VAL A 240 21.29 -12.97 19.86
C VAL A 240 19.76 -12.94 20.05
N PRO A 241 19.15 -14.01 20.59
CA PRO A 241 19.82 -15.28 20.99
C PRO A 241 20.38 -16.03 19.77
N PRO A 242 21.35 -16.94 20.00
CA PRO A 242 21.92 -17.73 18.91
C PRO A 242 20.85 -18.52 18.18
N VAL A 243 21.01 -18.63 16.86
CA VAL A 243 20.14 -19.50 16.03
C VAL A 243 20.34 -20.97 16.40
N ASP A 244 19.36 -21.80 16.04
CA ASP A 244 19.44 -23.25 16.29
C ASP A 244 20.67 -23.92 15.60
N ALA A 245 21.05 -25.13 16.09
CA ALA A 245 22.21 -25.85 15.61
C ALA A 245 22.19 -26.16 14.10
N ALA A 246 20.99 -26.30 13.50
CA ALA A 246 20.87 -26.55 12.06
C ALA A 246 21.28 -25.30 11.25
N LYS A 247 20.79 -24.12 11.63
CA LYS A 247 21.16 -22.86 11.01
C LYS A 247 22.61 -22.48 11.25
N GLN A 248 23.15 -22.74 12.48
CA GLN A 248 24.58 -22.55 12.77
C GLN A 248 25.43 -23.39 11.83
N ARG A 249 25.10 -24.66 11.65
CA ARG A 249 25.86 -25.57 10.74
C ARG A 249 25.82 -25.04 9.30
N ILE A 250 24.67 -24.56 8.80
CA ILE A 250 24.55 -23.94 7.46
C ILE A 250 25.48 -22.74 7.36
N GLY A 251 25.47 -21.84 8.34
CA GLY A 251 26.34 -20.66 8.36
C GLY A 251 27.81 -21.01 8.30
N TRP A 252 28.26 -21.93 9.16
CA TRP A 252 29.66 -22.39 9.16
C TRP A 252 30.03 -23.10 7.87
N THR A 253 29.14 -23.90 7.28
CA THR A 253 29.42 -24.59 6.01
C THR A 253 29.61 -23.58 4.88
N ILE A 254 28.74 -22.54 4.79
CA ILE A 254 28.85 -21.47 3.78
C ILE A 254 30.20 -20.76 3.94
N ILE A 255 30.58 -20.35 5.16
CA ILE A 255 31.82 -19.63 5.41
C ILE A 255 33.03 -20.50 5.01
N GLY A 256 33.03 -21.77 5.43
CA GLY A 256 34.14 -22.68 5.11
C GLY A 256 34.31 -22.93 3.61
N GLN A 257 33.22 -23.25 2.91
CA GLN A 257 33.25 -23.51 1.48
C GLN A 257 33.55 -22.25 0.67
N ALA A 258 32.93 -21.11 1.00
CA ALA A 258 33.19 -19.86 0.30
C ALA A 258 34.62 -19.38 0.45
N ASN A 259 35.25 -19.55 1.63
CA ASN A 259 36.66 -19.26 1.80
C ASN A 259 37.58 -20.21 0.99
N TYR A 260 37.19 -21.48 0.88
CA TYR A 260 37.92 -22.42 0.03
C TYR A 260 37.85 -22.06 -1.44
N ASP A 261 36.67 -21.66 -1.92
CA ASP A 261 36.41 -21.29 -3.33
C ASP A 261 37.10 -19.95 -3.71
N LEU A 262 37.51 -19.14 -2.74
CA LEU A 262 38.24 -17.89 -2.94
C LEU A 262 39.77 -18.04 -2.97
N LEU A 263 40.30 -19.25 -2.67
CA LEU A 263 41.73 -19.56 -2.72
C LEU A 263 42.19 -19.87 -4.14
#